data_96c85e2bd2cf50ca113f98938df91d99
#
_entry.id   96c85e2bd2cf50ca113f98938df91d99
#
_cell.length_a   1.000
_cell.length_b   1.000
_cell.length_c   1.000
_cell.angle_alpha   90.00
_cell.angle_beta   90.00
_cell.angle_gamma   90.00
#
_symmetry.space_group_name_H-M   'P 1'
#
loop_
_entity.id
_entity.type
_entity.pdbx_description
1 polymer ?
#
loop_
_entity_poly.entity_id
_entity_poly.type
_entity_poly.pdbx_seq_one_letter_code
_entity_poly.pdbx_strand_id
1 'polypeptide(L)'
;LNKTLQMLQKTYFKTKDYCKVKFSFSLENAETIEILGLNSDWENSIVMSKKKDGSFGVEVSLPKNSQHEFKYRVNATEWLNEPDADSVNPNVFGGNNSVIIL
;
A
#
# COMPACT_ATOMS: atom_id res chain seq x y z
N LEU A 1 23.04 2.23 7.86
CA LEU A 1 22.44 1.92 7.86
C LEU A 1 21.61 1.57 7.39
N ASN A 2 21.42 1.25 7.19
CA ASN A 2 20.54 0.82 6.74
C ASN A 2 19.51 0.23 7.33
N LYS A 3 18.84 0.60 7.64
CA LYS A 3 17.86 -0.04 8.27
C LYS A 3 16.77 -0.48 7.37
N THR A 4 16.28 -1.61 7.59
CA THR A 4 15.26 -2.16 6.75
C THR A 4 13.91 -1.82 7.31
N LEU A 5 13.11 -1.14 6.53
CA LEU A 5 11.75 -0.89 6.90
C LEU A 5 10.88 -1.93 6.28
N GLN A 6 10.02 -2.51 7.08
CA GLN A 6 9.04 -3.43 6.55
C GLN A 6 7.86 -2.62 6.06
N MET A 7 7.66 -2.58 4.75
CA MET A 7 6.65 -1.74 4.13
C MET A 7 5.27 -2.34 4.17
N LEU A 8 5.18 -3.67 4.20
CA LEU A 8 3.90 -4.37 4.27
C LEU A 8 3.94 -5.36 5.41
N GLN A 9 2.94 -5.33 6.28
CA GLN A 9 2.78 -6.32 7.32
C GLN A 9 1.38 -6.88 7.25
N LYS A 10 1.27 -8.20 7.17
CA LYS A 10 0.00 -8.89 7.07
C LYS A 10 -0.27 -9.61 8.39
N THR A 11 -1.45 -9.41 8.95
CA THR A 11 -1.85 -10.08 10.18
C THR A 11 -3.11 -10.87 9.91
N TYR A 12 -3.05 -12.19 10.10
CA TYR A 12 -4.16 -13.08 9.84
C TYR A 12 -4.78 -13.51 11.16
N PHE A 13 -6.09 -13.59 11.19
CA PHE A 13 -6.83 -14.02 12.37
C PHE A 13 -7.51 -15.34 12.06
N LYS A 14 -7.33 -16.32 12.94
CA LYS A 14 -7.89 -17.67 12.71
C LYS A 14 -9.39 -17.66 12.56
N THR A 15 -10.07 -16.80 13.32
CA THR A 15 -11.54 -16.85 13.42
C THR A 15 -12.22 -15.76 12.59
N LYS A 16 -11.46 -15.02 11.77
CA LYS A 16 -12.04 -13.97 10.95
C LYS A 16 -11.83 -14.30 9.48
N ASP A 17 -12.68 -13.74 8.65
CA ASP A 17 -12.56 -13.92 7.20
C ASP A 17 -11.79 -12.79 6.54
N TYR A 18 -11.19 -11.92 7.33
CA TYR A 18 -10.34 -10.83 6.83
C TYR A 18 -8.99 -10.89 7.51
N CYS A 19 -8.05 -10.17 6.94
CA CYS A 19 -6.76 -9.93 7.57
C CYS A 19 -6.53 -8.42 7.60
N LYS A 20 -5.60 -8.01 8.45
CA LYS A 20 -5.20 -6.60 8.50
C LYS A 20 -3.86 -6.45 7.82
N VAL A 21 -3.76 -5.41 6.99
CA VAL A 21 -2.52 -5.11 6.29
C VAL A 21 -2.08 -3.73 6.72
N LYS A 22 -0.87 -3.65 7.21
CA LYS A 22 -0.27 -2.38 7.59
C LYS A 22 0.64 -1.95 6.47
N PHE A 23 0.36 -0.78 5.90
CA PHE A 23 1.18 -0.17 4.86
C PHE A 23 2.03 0.90 5.51
N SER A 24 3.33 0.86 5.26
CA SER A 24 4.24 1.88 5.76
C SER A 24 5.12 2.33 4.61
N PHE A 25 5.35 3.63 4.51
CA PHE A 25 6.13 4.17 3.41
C PHE A 25 6.85 5.41 3.90
N SER A 26 8.13 5.51 3.53
CA SER A 26 8.94 6.64 3.94
C SER A 26 9.53 7.28 2.69
N LEU A 27 9.31 8.57 2.54
CA LEU A 27 9.79 9.28 1.37
C LEU A 27 10.05 10.73 1.75
N GLU A 28 11.28 11.18 1.50
CA GLU A 28 11.64 12.56 1.79
C GLU A 28 10.83 13.51 0.94
N ASN A 29 10.50 14.64 1.52
CA ASN A 29 9.78 15.71 0.83
C ASN A 29 8.35 15.35 0.45
N ALA A 30 7.81 14.27 0.97
CA ALA A 30 6.42 13.93 0.76
C ALA A 30 5.58 14.64 1.81
N GLU A 31 4.48 15.26 1.37
CA GLU A 31 3.53 15.88 2.28
C GLU A 31 2.29 15.05 2.42
N THR A 32 1.88 14.35 1.37
CA THR A 32 0.73 13.46 1.41
C THR A 32 1.05 12.20 0.63
N ILE A 33 0.56 11.07 1.13
CA ILE A 33 0.63 9.81 0.42
C ILE A 33 -0.73 9.13 0.56
N GLU A 34 -1.25 8.62 -0.55
CA GLU A 34 -2.53 7.92 -0.61
C GLU A 34 -2.34 6.58 -1.30
N ILE A 35 -3.20 5.63 -0.97
CA ILE A 35 -3.22 4.33 -1.64
C ILE A 35 -4.47 4.29 -2.51
N LEU A 36 -4.31 3.83 -3.76
CA LEU A 36 -5.43 3.62 -4.67
C LEU A 36 -5.34 2.23 -5.25
N GLY A 37 -6.49 1.65 -5.53
CA GLY A 37 -6.60 0.37 -6.22
C GLY A 37 -7.07 -0.79 -5.37
N LEU A 38 -6.88 -0.75 -4.05
CA LEU A 38 -7.34 -1.84 -3.20
C LEU A 38 -8.84 -2.01 -3.36
N ASN A 39 -9.30 -3.27 -3.39
CA ASN A 39 -10.71 -3.60 -3.64
C ASN A 39 -11.18 -3.07 -5.00
N SER A 40 -10.25 -2.94 -5.95
CA SER A 40 -10.54 -2.42 -7.29
C SER A 40 -11.06 -0.98 -7.29
N ASP A 41 -10.77 -0.25 -6.23
CA ASP A 41 -11.25 1.12 -6.09
C ASP A 41 -10.12 2.09 -6.43
N TRP A 42 -10.12 2.58 -7.66
CA TRP A 42 -9.14 3.55 -8.13
C TRP A 42 -9.63 4.97 -8.04
N GLU A 43 -10.83 5.17 -7.52
CA GLU A 43 -11.43 6.51 -7.41
C GLU A 43 -11.33 7.09 -6.01
N ASN A 44 -11.50 6.25 -5.00
CA ASN A 44 -11.47 6.73 -3.61
C ASN A 44 -10.18 6.29 -2.96
N SER A 45 -9.33 7.25 -2.64
CA SER A 45 -8.04 6.95 -2.06
C SER A 45 -8.16 6.70 -0.56
N ILE A 46 -7.17 5.96 -0.06
CA ILE A 46 -6.99 5.77 1.38
C ILE A 46 -5.82 6.64 1.78
N VAL A 47 -6.06 7.63 2.62
CA VAL A 47 -5.03 8.60 3.00
C VAL A 47 -4.17 7.98 4.10
N MET A 48 -2.86 8.04 3.92
CA MET A 48 -1.93 7.56 4.93
C MET A 48 -1.61 8.68 5.92
N SER A 49 -1.44 8.31 7.19
CA SER A 49 -1.15 9.27 8.25
C SER A 49 0.35 9.49 8.34
N LYS A 50 0.77 10.74 8.44
CA LYS A 50 2.18 11.07 8.62
C LYS A 50 2.52 10.99 10.10
N LYS A 51 3.57 10.25 10.42
CA LYS A 51 4.00 10.05 11.78
C LYS A 51 5.09 11.03 12.15
N LYS A 52 5.43 11.07 13.45
CA LYS A 52 6.42 12.01 13.94
C LYS A 52 7.78 11.81 13.31
N ASP A 53 8.13 10.59 12.96
CA ASP A 53 9.42 10.29 12.34
C ASP A 53 9.44 10.58 10.84
N GLY A 54 8.34 11.11 10.30
CA GLY A 54 8.26 11.45 8.89
C GLY A 54 7.77 10.34 7.99
N SER A 55 7.59 9.14 8.53
CA SER A 55 7.03 8.05 7.73
C SER A 55 5.51 8.17 7.67
N PHE A 56 4.92 7.46 6.71
CA PHE A 56 3.48 7.40 6.52
C PHE A 56 3.00 5.99 6.78
N GLY A 57 1.82 5.85 7.37
CA GLY A 57 1.27 4.53 7.63
C GLY A 57 -0.24 4.52 7.66
N VAL A 58 -0.79 3.35 7.36
CA VAL A 58 -2.23 3.11 7.49
C VAL A 58 -2.44 1.61 7.59
N GLU A 59 -3.51 1.23 8.30
CA GLU A 59 -3.90 -0.16 8.44
C GLU A 59 -5.23 -0.36 7.76
N VAL A 60 -5.34 -1.39 6.93
CA VAL A 60 -6.54 -1.65 6.13
C VAL A 60 -6.94 -3.09 6.33
N SER A 61 -8.23 -3.36 6.50
CA SER A 61 -8.75 -4.71 6.55
C SER A 61 -9.14 -5.15 5.15
N LEU A 62 -8.66 -6.32 4.75
CA LEU A 62 -8.92 -6.87 3.43
C LEU A 62 -9.34 -8.33 3.55
N PRO A 63 -10.15 -8.86 2.62
CA PRO A 63 -10.59 -10.25 2.73
C PRO A 63 -9.42 -11.23 2.62
N LYS A 64 -9.51 -12.32 3.35
CA LYS A 64 -8.57 -13.43 3.17
C LYS A 64 -8.75 -14.03 1.78
N ASN A 65 -7.70 -14.65 1.28
CA ASN A 65 -7.72 -15.34 -0.01
C ASN A 65 -8.13 -14.42 -1.15
N SER A 66 -7.67 -13.17 -1.08
CA SER A 66 -7.94 -12.19 -2.14
C SER A 66 -6.61 -11.61 -2.60
N GLN A 67 -6.66 -10.94 -3.73
CA GLN A 67 -5.47 -10.23 -4.20
C GLN A 67 -5.91 -8.90 -4.80
N HIS A 68 -5.07 -7.90 -4.64
CA HIS A 68 -5.42 -6.53 -5.01
C HIS A 68 -4.26 -5.87 -5.71
N GLU A 69 -4.56 -5.09 -6.73
CA GLU A 69 -3.58 -4.22 -7.35
C GLU A 69 -3.69 -2.84 -6.72
N PHE A 70 -2.56 -2.19 -6.55
CA PHE A 70 -2.58 -0.87 -5.92
C PHE A 70 -1.31 -0.10 -6.27
N LYS A 71 -1.37 1.22 -6.03
CA LYS A 71 -0.22 2.10 -6.15
C LYS A 71 -0.35 3.20 -5.10
N TYR A 72 0.76 3.85 -4.82
CA TYR A 72 0.77 5.04 -3.98
C TYR A 72 0.74 6.27 -4.86
N ARG A 73 0.01 7.28 -4.41
CA ARG A 73 0.04 8.59 -5.05
C ARG A 73 0.62 9.59 -4.06
N VAL A 74 1.74 10.20 -4.42
CA VAL A 74 2.50 11.09 -3.55
C VAL A 74 2.25 12.52 -3.98
N ASN A 75 1.93 13.37 -3.01
CA ASN A 75 1.69 14.80 -3.24
C ASN A 75 0.69 15.03 -4.36
N ALA A 76 -0.29 14.15 -4.46
CA ALA A 76 -1.41 14.19 -5.41
C ALA A 76 -1.00 14.07 -6.88
N THR A 77 0.27 13.88 -7.21
CA THR A 77 0.70 13.87 -8.61
C THR A 77 1.62 12.72 -8.99
N GLU A 78 2.41 12.21 -8.07
CA GLU A 78 3.42 11.22 -8.42
C GLU A 78 2.97 9.82 -8.01
N TRP A 79 3.07 8.86 -8.93
CA TRP A 79 2.66 7.47 -8.69
C TRP A 79 3.87 6.60 -8.43
N LEU A 80 3.84 5.85 -7.34
CA LEU A 80 4.93 4.96 -6.97
C LEU A 80 4.39 3.58 -6.64
N ASN A 81 5.23 2.58 -6.82
CA ASN A 81 4.89 1.20 -6.47
C ASN A 81 5.48 0.82 -5.11
N GLU A 82 4.94 -0.26 -4.56
CA GLU A 82 5.37 -0.80 -3.29
C GLU A 82 6.58 -1.71 -3.51
N PRO A 83 7.73 -1.41 -2.86
CA PRO A 83 8.92 -2.27 -3.05
C PRO A 83 8.74 -3.69 -2.54
N ASP A 84 7.88 -3.88 -1.52
CA ASP A 84 7.67 -5.18 -0.89
C ASP A 84 6.40 -5.88 -1.39
N ALA A 85 5.88 -5.47 -2.54
CA ALA A 85 4.69 -6.10 -3.09
C ALA A 85 4.95 -7.58 -3.39
N ASP A 86 3.90 -8.39 -3.30
CA ASP A 86 4.03 -9.81 -3.58
C ASP A 86 4.28 -10.08 -5.06
N SER A 87 3.78 -9.20 -5.92
CA SER A 87 3.92 -9.36 -7.37
C SER A 87 3.67 -8.03 -8.04
N VAL A 88 3.77 -8.00 -9.35
CA VAL A 88 3.44 -6.82 -10.16
C VAL A 88 2.64 -7.27 -11.37
N ASN A 89 1.74 -6.41 -11.83
CA ASN A 89 0.98 -6.63 -13.04
C ASN A 89 1.12 -5.43 -13.96
N PRO A 90 1.29 -5.65 -15.26
CA PRO A 90 1.30 -4.53 -16.20
C PRO A 90 -0.05 -3.82 -16.20
N ASN A 91 -0.02 -2.51 -16.40
CA ASN A 91 -1.25 -1.75 -16.51
C ASN A 91 -1.36 -1.16 -17.91
N VAL A 92 -2.51 -0.53 -18.19
CA VAL A 92 -2.80 -0.05 -19.54
C VAL A 92 -2.01 1.21 -19.89
N PHE A 93 -1.31 1.79 -18.92
CA PHE A 93 -0.56 3.02 -19.16
C PHE A 93 0.93 2.78 -19.40
N GLY A 94 1.32 1.51 -19.57
CA GLY A 94 2.70 1.18 -19.88
C GLY A 94 3.59 0.93 -18.67
N GLY A 95 3.04 1.01 -17.47
CA GLY A 95 3.77 0.69 -16.24
C GLY A 95 3.22 -0.54 -15.59
N ASN A 96 3.51 -0.69 -14.30
CA ASN A 96 3.05 -1.84 -13.51
C ASN A 96 2.30 -1.35 -12.28
N ASN A 97 1.36 -2.18 -11.83
CA ASN A 97 0.73 -2.00 -10.52
C ASN A 97 1.35 -2.97 -9.54
N SER A 98 1.44 -2.55 -8.29
CA SER A 98 1.84 -3.46 -7.20
C SER A 98 0.69 -4.41 -6.93
N VAL A 99 1.01 -5.65 -6.52
CA VAL A 99 0.00 -6.66 -6.20
C VAL A 99 0.25 -7.17 -4.80
N ILE A 100 -0.79 -7.19 -3.99
CA ILE A 100 -0.74 -7.83 -2.67
C ILE A 100 -1.61 -9.07 -2.71
N ILE A 101 -1.07 -10.18 -2.21
CA ILE A 101 -1.75 -11.47 -2.21
C ILE A 101 -1.99 -11.88 -0.76
N LEU A 102 -3.24 -12.17 -0.43
CA LEU A 102 -3.64 -12.45 0.95
C LEU A 102 -4.17 -13.85 1.15
#